data_d1fce826dc168008cc6c7ddd44ae5ff7
#
_entry.id   d1fce826dc168008cc6c7ddd44ae5ff7
#
_cell.length_a   1.000
_cell.length_b   1.000
_cell.length_c   1.000
_cell.angle_alpha   90.00
_cell.angle_beta   90.00
_cell.angle_gamma   90.00
#
_symmetry.space_group_name_H-M   'P 1'
#
loop_
_entity.id
_entity.type
_entity.pdbx_description
1 polymer ?
#
loop_
_entity_poly.entity_id
_entity_poly.type
_entity_poly.pdbx_seq_one_letter_code
_entity_poly.pdbx_strand_id
1 'polypeptide(L)'
;KAVADGLDLPCVIVPTAASNDAPCTSVAVLYNDAGVVIKALVTKHDPELILVDTELIAQAPERLFACGLGDALSTYFEARACKKNGVKCMARGQVSNTGMMMARLCYDLLIQSGKKALDAVRNHEVNQDLENAVEASIYLSGVGFVNGGLAVAHAVNDGLAYEPQCHGMYHGEKVSFGVMTQLVLENGDPEEFEQVKAFMKSTGLPMTLGQLGIKEINPETLHKVAEIAAGPKESSKNLIPDITADDIYNAMLKADEIGREYLAR
;
A
#
# COMPACT_ATOMS: atom_id res chain seq x y z
N LYS A 1 13.96 0.83 -13.86
CA LYS A 1 14.46 -0.49 -13.39
C LYS A 1 14.42 -1.52 -14.52
N ALA A 2 13.28 -1.82 -15.13
CA ALA A 2 13.15 -2.86 -16.15
C ALA A 2 14.12 -2.70 -17.33
N VAL A 3 14.34 -1.46 -17.81
CA VAL A 3 15.29 -1.17 -18.90
C VAL A 3 16.73 -1.40 -18.44
N ALA A 4 17.09 -0.92 -17.25
CA ALA A 4 18.43 -1.10 -16.69
C ALA A 4 18.74 -2.60 -16.48
N ASP A 5 17.80 -3.35 -15.90
CA ASP A 5 17.92 -4.80 -15.72
C ASP A 5 18.09 -5.56 -17.06
N GLY A 6 17.29 -5.19 -18.07
CA GLY A 6 17.36 -5.81 -19.41
C GLY A 6 18.65 -5.54 -20.16
N LEU A 7 19.32 -4.41 -19.87
CA LEU A 7 20.57 -4.00 -20.47
C LEU A 7 21.81 -4.25 -19.59
N ASP A 8 21.59 -4.84 -18.39
CA ASP A 8 22.64 -5.08 -17.39
C ASP A 8 23.41 -3.80 -16.98
N LEU A 9 22.65 -2.73 -16.77
CA LEU A 9 23.17 -1.40 -16.41
C LEU A 9 22.90 -1.08 -14.95
N PRO A 10 23.79 -0.32 -14.28
CA PRO A 10 23.50 0.24 -12.96
C PRO A 10 22.23 1.11 -13.00
N CYS A 11 21.45 1.07 -11.93
CA CYS A 11 20.17 1.78 -11.83
C CYS A 11 20.21 2.82 -10.71
N VAL A 12 20.08 4.09 -11.07
CA VAL A 12 19.87 5.19 -10.12
C VAL A 12 18.43 5.65 -10.25
N ILE A 13 17.70 5.72 -9.13
CA ILE A 13 16.31 6.19 -9.08
C ILE A 13 16.28 7.59 -8.47
N VAL A 14 15.63 8.52 -9.19
CA VAL A 14 15.34 9.87 -8.67
C VAL A 14 13.83 10.05 -8.72
N PRO A 15 13.10 9.74 -7.63
CA PRO A 15 11.65 9.86 -7.61
C PRO A 15 11.23 11.33 -7.60
N THR A 16 10.27 11.69 -8.45
CA THR A 16 9.71 13.05 -8.54
C THR A 16 8.42 13.20 -7.75
N ALA A 17 7.94 12.12 -7.14
CA ALA A 17 6.81 12.08 -6.22
C ALA A 17 6.98 10.88 -5.28
N ALA A 18 6.61 11.03 -4.02
CA ALA A 18 6.54 9.93 -3.05
C ALA A 18 5.14 9.31 -3.10
N SER A 19 4.80 8.66 -4.21
CA SER A 19 3.45 8.11 -4.47
C SER A 19 3.32 6.61 -4.18
N ASN A 20 4.43 5.93 -3.96
CA ASN A 20 4.54 4.51 -3.61
C ASN A 20 5.99 4.17 -3.24
N ASP A 21 6.23 2.96 -2.79
CA ASP A 21 7.53 2.46 -2.33
C ASP A 21 8.40 1.79 -3.42
N ALA A 22 7.92 1.72 -4.65
CA ALA A 22 8.63 1.08 -5.76
C ALA A 22 10.09 1.56 -5.95
N PRO A 23 10.50 2.81 -5.65
CA PRO A 23 11.90 3.23 -5.79
C PRO A 23 12.89 2.32 -5.07
N CYS A 24 12.58 1.85 -3.87
CA CYS A 24 13.49 1.07 -3.02
C CYS A 24 13.35 -0.45 -3.17
N THR A 25 12.72 -0.93 -4.23
CA THR A 25 12.48 -2.37 -4.42
C THR A 25 13.10 -2.91 -5.71
N SER A 26 13.39 -4.21 -5.74
CA SER A 26 13.77 -4.95 -6.94
C SER A 26 12.56 -5.32 -7.83
N VAL A 27 11.38 -4.76 -7.56
CA VAL A 27 10.18 -5.03 -8.37
C VAL A 27 9.89 -3.88 -9.33
N ALA A 28 9.58 -4.20 -10.58
CA ALA A 28 9.09 -3.28 -11.59
C ALA A 28 7.77 -3.82 -12.15
N VAL A 29 6.67 -3.13 -11.89
CA VAL A 29 5.37 -3.48 -12.46
C VAL A 29 5.26 -2.86 -13.85
N LEU A 30 5.00 -3.70 -14.84
CA LEU A 30 4.85 -3.30 -16.25
C LEU A 30 3.37 -3.27 -16.61
N TYR A 31 2.96 -2.21 -17.26
CA TYR A 31 1.58 -1.97 -17.71
C TYR A 31 1.50 -1.92 -19.23
N ASN A 32 0.35 -2.27 -19.79
CA ASN A 32 0.02 -2.00 -21.19
C ASN A 32 -0.51 -0.57 -21.36
N ASP A 33 -0.79 -0.19 -22.61
CA ASP A 33 -1.32 1.14 -22.94
C ASP A 33 -2.70 1.43 -22.33
N ALA A 34 -3.44 0.39 -21.92
CA ALA A 34 -4.71 0.52 -21.21
C ALA A 34 -4.56 0.62 -19.68
N GLY A 35 -3.32 0.65 -19.15
CA GLY A 35 -3.05 0.72 -17.71
C GLY A 35 -3.26 -0.60 -16.96
N VAL A 36 -3.37 -1.73 -17.68
CA VAL A 36 -3.51 -3.05 -17.08
C VAL A 36 -2.13 -3.66 -16.82
N VAL A 37 -1.95 -4.25 -15.65
CA VAL A 37 -0.70 -4.96 -15.29
C VAL A 37 -0.47 -6.13 -16.24
N ILE A 38 0.67 -6.11 -16.93
CA ILE A 38 1.12 -7.22 -17.78
C ILE A 38 2.01 -8.17 -16.99
N LYS A 39 2.90 -7.62 -16.15
CA LYS A 39 3.91 -8.40 -15.46
C LYS A 39 4.48 -7.62 -14.27
N ALA A 40 4.66 -8.29 -13.15
CA ALA A 40 5.58 -7.87 -12.11
C ALA A 40 6.95 -8.50 -12.39
N LEU A 41 7.92 -7.69 -12.78
CA LEU A 41 9.30 -8.11 -13.05
C LEU A 41 10.10 -7.97 -11.75
N VAL A 42 10.69 -9.05 -11.27
CA VAL A 42 11.72 -8.99 -10.24
C VAL A 42 13.07 -8.82 -10.94
N THR A 43 13.72 -7.68 -10.72
CA THR A 43 15.03 -7.36 -11.30
C THR A 43 16.13 -8.17 -10.61
N LYS A 44 17.26 -8.36 -11.30
CA LYS A 44 18.41 -9.12 -10.77
C LYS A 44 19.04 -8.43 -9.56
N HIS A 45 19.01 -7.11 -9.56
CA HIS A 45 19.60 -6.26 -8.54
C HIS A 45 18.60 -5.19 -8.08
N ASP A 46 18.72 -4.78 -6.84
CA ASP A 46 18.10 -3.53 -6.35
C ASP A 46 18.78 -2.33 -7.02
N PRO A 47 18.14 -1.14 -7.05
CA PRO A 47 18.81 0.08 -7.48
C PRO A 47 20.06 0.36 -6.65
N GLU A 48 21.16 0.76 -7.29
CA GLU A 48 22.41 1.10 -6.59
C GLU A 48 22.31 2.38 -5.78
N LEU A 49 21.43 3.29 -6.19
CA LEU A 49 21.21 4.56 -5.51
C LEU A 49 19.76 5.00 -5.68
N ILE A 50 19.16 5.46 -4.60
CA ILE A 50 17.91 6.22 -4.61
C ILE A 50 18.23 7.62 -4.10
N LEU A 51 18.12 8.61 -4.98
CA LEU A 51 18.36 10.02 -4.65
C LEU A 51 17.01 10.74 -4.53
N VAL A 52 16.63 11.08 -3.33
CA VAL A 52 15.36 11.73 -3.02
C VAL A 52 15.59 13.21 -2.75
N ASP A 53 14.97 14.06 -3.59
CA ASP A 53 14.93 15.51 -3.43
C ASP A 53 13.58 15.89 -2.82
N THR A 54 13.57 16.27 -1.55
CA THR A 54 12.32 16.59 -0.82
C THR A 54 11.76 17.94 -1.23
N GLU A 55 12.55 18.88 -1.79
CA GLU A 55 12.05 20.11 -2.40
C GLU A 55 11.22 19.78 -3.65
N LEU A 56 11.68 18.83 -4.46
CA LEU A 56 10.94 18.36 -5.63
C LEU A 56 9.64 17.65 -5.22
N ILE A 57 9.70 16.81 -4.19
CA ILE A 57 8.52 16.11 -3.68
C ILE A 57 7.50 17.09 -3.09
N ALA A 58 7.93 18.15 -2.41
CA ALA A 58 7.05 19.19 -1.89
C ALA A 58 6.27 19.94 -3.00
N GLN A 59 6.75 19.90 -4.25
CA GLN A 59 6.05 20.48 -5.42
C GLN A 59 5.13 19.47 -6.12
N ALA A 60 5.15 18.20 -5.73
CA ALA A 60 4.33 17.16 -6.34
C ALA A 60 2.84 17.35 -6.00
N PRO A 61 1.92 16.82 -6.84
CA PRO A 61 0.50 16.85 -6.52
C PRO A 61 0.19 16.16 -5.19
N GLU A 62 -0.55 16.85 -4.31
CA GLU A 62 -0.95 16.37 -2.99
C GLU A 62 -1.54 14.94 -3.01
N ARG A 63 -2.41 14.65 -3.99
CA ARG A 63 -3.04 13.34 -4.12
C ARG A 63 -2.01 12.22 -4.34
N LEU A 64 -0.93 12.48 -5.09
CA LEU A 64 0.14 11.50 -5.27
C LEU A 64 0.91 11.24 -3.97
N PHE A 65 1.16 12.29 -3.20
CA PHE A 65 1.79 12.14 -1.89
C PHE A 65 0.90 11.36 -0.91
N ALA A 66 -0.40 11.69 -0.84
CA ALA A 66 -1.38 10.93 -0.06
C ALA A 66 -1.42 9.44 -0.45
N CYS A 67 -1.32 9.13 -1.75
CA CYS A 67 -1.22 7.75 -2.21
C CYS A 67 0.00 7.01 -1.63
N GLY A 68 1.16 7.67 -1.58
CA GLY A 68 2.35 7.08 -0.96
C GLY A 68 2.17 6.79 0.53
N LEU A 69 1.48 7.68 1.25
CA LEU A 69 1.12 7.44 2.65
C LEU A 69 0.19 6.21 2.79
N GLY A 70 -0.77 6.06 1.84
CA GLY A 70 -1.71 4.94 1.83
C GLY A 70 -1.06 3.59 1.50
N ASP A 71 -0.11 3.59 0.58
CA ASP A 71 0.70 2.42 0.23
C ASP A 71 1.56 1.99 1.43
N ALA A 72 2.34 2.92 1.98
CA ALA A 72 3.22 2.69 3.12
C ALA A 72 2.48 2.25 4.40
N LEU A 73 1.22 2.66 4.56
CA LEU A 73 0.40 2.26 5.72
C LEU A 73 0.22 0.74 5.79
N SER A 74 0.18 0.03 4.66
CA SER A 74 0.00 -1.42 4.60
C SER A 74 1.20 -2.20 5.13
N THR A 75 2.40 -1.65 4.96
CA THR A 75 3.68 -2.35 5.17
C THR A 75 3.79 -3.01 6.54
N TYR A 76 3.40 -2.30 7.60
CA TYR A 76 3.46 -2.87 8.97
C TYR A 76 2.48 -4.03 9.17
N PHE A 77 1.25 -3.87 8.73
CA PHE A 77 0.20 -4.87 8.92
C PHE A 77 0.49 -6.14 8.14
N GLU A 78 0.95 -6.01 6.91
CA GLU A 78 1.28 -7.13 6.04
C GLU A 78 2.54 -7.86 6.51
N ALA A 79 3.60 -7.13 6.89
CA ALA A 79 4.80 -7.74 7.47
C ALA A 79 4.49 -8.48 8.78
N ARG A 80 3.60 -7.94 9.62
CA ARG A 80 3.12 -8.58 10.85
C ARG A 80 2.41 -9.90 10.55
N ALA A 81 1.51 -9.90 9.56
CA ALA A 81 0.79 -11.10 9.13
C ALA A 81 1.75 -12.18 8.61
N CYS A 82 2.68 -11.81 7.72
CA CYS A 82 3.69 -12.70 7.18
C CYS A 82 4.59 -13.29 8.27
N LYS A 83 5.04 -12.45 9.23
CA LYS A 83 5.86 -12.91 10.35
C LYS A 83 5.11 -13.90 11.24
N LYS A 84 3.85 -13.57 11.59
CA LYS A 84 3.00 -14.42 12.42
C LYS A 84 2.80 -15.82 11.83
N ASN A 85 2.64 -15.88 10.51
CA ASN A 85 2.37 -17.13 9.78
C ASN A 85 3.63 -17.81 9.22
N GLY A 86 4.82 -17.29 9.50
CA GLY A 86 6.08 -17.88 9.05
C GLY A 86 6.25 -17.88 7.53
N VAL A 87 5.65 -16.91 6.84
CA VAL A 87 5.72 -16.79 5.38
C VAL A 87 7.08 -16.25 4.97
N LYS A 88 7.58 -16.71 3.82
CA LYS A 88 8.80 -16.15 3.22
C LYS A 88 8.51 -14.80 2.62
N CYS A 89 9.34 -13.81 2.96
CA CYS A 89 9.31 -12.48 2.36
C CYS A 89 9.86 -12.48 0.92
N MET A 90 9.82 -11.34 0.24
CA MET A 90 10.33 -11.19 -1.13
C MET A 90 11.84 -11.52 -1.23
N ALA A 91 12.61 -11.23 -0.19
CA ALA A 91 14.02 -11.62 -0.07
C ALA A 91 14.23 -13.14 0.11
N ARG A 92 13.16 -13.95 0.02
CA ARG A 92 13.12 -15.43 0.10
C ARG A 92 13.54 -16.02 1.46
N GLY A 93 13.75 -15.16 2.47
CA GLY A 93 13.99 -15.54 3.86
C GLY A 93 12.75 -15.42 4.73
N GLN A 94 12.89 -15.73 6.01
CA GLN A 94 11.88 -15.42 7.04
C GLN A 94 11.89 -13.93 7.33
N VAL A 95 10.75 -13.36 7.72
CA VAL A 95 10.65 -11.97 8.16
C VAL A 95 11.55 -11.75 9.37
N SER A 96 12.64 -11.00 9.17
CA SER A 96 13.63 -10.74 10.21
C SER A 96 13.11 -9.76 11.28
N ASN A 97 13.76 -9.73 12.45
CA ASN A 97 13.44 -8.71 13.45
C ASN A 97 13.73 -7.29 12.91
N THR A 98 14.81 -7.12 12.14
CA THR A 98 15.13 -5.84 11.51
C THR A 98 14.05 -5.42 10.52
N GLY A 99 13.62 -6.31 9.61
CA GLY A 99 12.54 -6.03 8.67
C GLY A 99 11.25 -5.62 9.38
N MET A 100 10.90 -6.33 10.47
CA MET A 100 9.72 -5.98 11.29
C MET A 100 9.85 -4.63 11.98
N MET A 101 11.07 -4.28 12.47
CA MET A 101 11.32 -2.96 13.08
C MET A 101 11.23 -1.85 12.06
N MET A 102 11.70 -2.05 10.83
CA MET A 102 11.56 -1.07 9.74
C MET A 102 10.10 -0.85 9.37
N ALA A 103 9.33 -1.93 9.21
CA ALA A 103 7.90 -1.83 8.95
C ALA A 103 7.14 -1.13 10.10
N ARG A 104 7.51 -1.38 11.35
CA ARG A 104 6.94 -0.70 12.50
C ARG A 104 7.31 0.77 12.53
N LEU A 105 8.57 1.14 12.30
CA LEU A 105 9.01 2.52 12.22
C LEU A 105 8.32 3.27 11.09
N CYS A 106 8.11 2.63 9.95
CA CYS A 106 7.30 3.17 8.85
C CYS A 106 5.92 3.60 9.37
N TYR A 107 5.19 2.70 9.99
CA TYR A 107 3.87 2.99 10.58
C TYR A 107 3.93 4.14 11.60
N ASP A 108 4.87 4.10 12.55
CA ASP A 108 4.98 5.11 13.60
C ASP A 108 5.23 6.52 13.03
N LEU A 109 6.11 6.65 12.02
CA LEU A 109 6.38 7.92 11.35
C LEU A 109 5.18 8.41 10.55
N LEU A 110 4.44 7.52 9.88
CA LEU A 110 3.21 7.89 9.17
C LEU A 110 2.16 8.45 10.13
N ILE A 111 1.90 7.78 11.24
CA ILE A 111 0.92 8.23 12.23
C ILE A 111 1.34 9.57 12.86
N GLN A 112 2.63 9.74 13.14
CA GLN A 112 3.17 10.96 13.75
C GLN A 112 3.18 12.15 12.81
N SER A 113 3.61 11.96 11.57
CA SER A 113 4.00 13.04 10.66
C SER A 113 3.13 13.13 9.41
N GLY A 114 2.43 12.08 8.99
CA GLY A 114 1.81 12.00 7.66
C GLY A 114 0.82 13.12 7.35
N LYS A 115 -0.07 13.48 8.30
CA LYS A 115 -1.00 14.61 8.10
C LYS A 115 -0.27 15.95 7.95
N LYS A 116 0.73 16.21 8.81
CA LYS A 116 1.51 17.46 8.76
C LYS A 116 2.40 17.52 7.51
N ALA A 117 2.92 16.38 7.07
CA ALA A 117 3.66 16.26 5.82
C ALA A 117 2.77 16.58 4.61
N LEU A 118 1.51 16.10 4.61
CA LEU A 118 0.55 16.43 3.57
C LEU A 118 0.23 17.94 3.54
N ASP A 119 0.13 18.58 4.72
CA ASP A 119 -0.03 20.04 4.80
C ASP A 119 1.22 20.78 4.29
N ALA A 120 2.42 20.26 4.55
CA ALA A 120 3.67 20.81 4.02
C ALA A 120 3.71 20.74 2.48
N VAL A 121 3.29 19.61 1.88
CA VAL A 121 3.14 19.49 0.41
C VAL A 121 2.12 20.50 -0.14
N ARG A 122 0.98 20.69 0.52
CA ARG A 122 -0.01 21.73 0.12
C ARG A 122 0.56 23.12 0.09
N ASN A 123 1.48 23.42 1.01
CA ASN A 123 2.12 24.72 1.15
C ASN A 123 3.43 24.82 0.36
N HIS A 124 3.87 23.73 -0.30
CA HIS A 124 5.16 23.64 -0.97
C HIS A 124 6.36 23.90 -0.02
N GLU A 125 6.26 23.42 1.20
CA GLU A 125 7.24 23.60 2.26
C GLU A 125 8.01 22.30 2.52
N VAL A 126 9.31 22.43 2.79
CA VAL A 126 10.14 21.32 3.33
C VAL A 126 10.30 21.51 4.82
N ASN A 127 9.88 20.52 5.59
CA ASN A 127 10.03 20.50 7.04
C ASN A 127 10.29 19.05 7.52
N GLN A 128 10.55 18.89 8.81
CA GLN A 128 10.90 17.58 9.38
C GLN A 128 9.74 16.56 9.24
N ASP A 129 8.48 16.99 9.28
CA ASP A 129 7.36 16.07 9.10
C ASP A 129 7.29 15.55 7.65
N LEU A 130 7.61 16.39 6.64
CA LEU A 130 7.73 15.95 5.26
C LEU A 130 8.90 14.95 5.10
N GLU A 131 10.08 15.26 5.64
CA GLU A 131 11.25 14.36 5.60
C GLU A 131 10.92 13.00 6.21
N ASN A 132 10.29 12.97 7.39
CA ASN A 132 9.86 11.74 8.06
C ASN A 132 8.88 10.91 7.21
N ALA A 133 7.89 11.57 6.61
CA ALA A 133 6.88 10.88 5.81
C ALA A 133 7.43 10.40 4.46
N VAL A 134 8.37 11.12 3.86
CA VAL A 134 9.09 10.69 2.64
C VAL A 134 9.98 9.50 2.94
N GLU A 135 10.76 9.53 4.05
CA GLU A 135 11.53 8.37 4.50
C GLU A 135 10.63 7.14 4.73
N ALA A 136 9.49 7.34 5.40
CA ALA A 136 8.52 6.27 5.62
C ALA A 136 7.99 5.70 4.30
N SER A 137 7.52 6.55 3.38
CA SER A 137 6.82 6.13 2.16
C SER A 137 7.75 5.53 1.10
N ILE A 138 8.99 6.02 0.97
CA ILE A 138 9.92 5.54 -0.06
C ILE A 138 10.84 4.46 0.50
N TYR A 139 11.51 4.73 1.62
CA TYR A 139 12.57 3.86 2.12
C TYR A 139 12.06 2.77 3.05
N LEU A 140 11.42 3.16 4.16
CA LEU A 140 11.01 2.18 5.17
C LEU A 140 9.89 1.26 4.66
N SER A 141 8.96 1.78 3.83
CA SER A 141 7.96 0.96 3.16
C SER A 141 8.61 -0.01 2.19
N GLY A 142 9.45 0.47 1.26
CA GLY A 142 10.05 -0.40 0.23
C GLY A 142 10.94 -1.49 0.82
N VAL A 143 11.83 -1.13 1.74
CA VAL A 143 12.70 -2.12 2.41
C VAL A 143 11.87 -3.00 3.37
N GLY A 144 10.87 -2.40 4.05
CA GLY A 144 9.93 -3.11 4.91
C GLY A 144 9.11 -4.16 4.14
N PHE A 145 8.58 -3.80 2.99
CA PHE A 145 7.88 -4.72 2.09
C PHE A 145 8.77 -5.87 1.60
N VAL A 146 9.98 -5.56 1.09
CA VAL A 146 10.90 -6.62 0.59
C VAL A 146 11.27 -7.62 1.68
N ASN A 147 11.43 -7.15 2.93
CA ASN A 147 11.80 -7.98 4.08
C ASN A 147 10.61 -8.45 4.92
N GLY A 148 9.43 -7.89 4.72
CA GLY A 148 8.20 -8.19 5.46
C GLY A 148 7.20 -9.04 4.68
N GLY A 149 7.11 -8.83 3.38
CA GLY A 149 6.10 -9.47 2.51
C GLY A 149 4.78 -8.71 2.44
N LEU A 150 3.87 -9.23 1.62
CA LEU A 150 2.52 -8.70 1.38
C LEU A 150 1.46 -9.64 1.97
N ALA A 151 0.23 -9.13 2.16
CA ALA A 151 -0.89 -9.92 2.62
C ALA A 151 -2.21 -9.46 1.95
N VAL A 152 -3.26 -9.16 2.73
CA VAL A 152 -4.59 -8.87 2.20
C VAL A 152 -4.68 -7.49 1.57
N ALA A 153 -3.96 -6.49 2.11
CA ALA A 153 -4.09 -5.11 1.61
C ALA A 153 -3.74 -5.02 0.12
N HIS A 154 -2.64 -5.62 -0.30
CA HIS A 154 -2.25 -5.65 -1.70
C HIS A 154 -3.08 -6.62 -2.53
N ALA A 155 -3.49 -7.78 -2.00
CA ALA A 155 -4.38 -8.68 -2.72
C ALA A 155 -5.73 -8.01 -3.07
N VAL A 156 -6.28 -7.22 -2.16
CA VAL A 156 -7.51 -6.42 -2.43
C VAL A 156 -7.25 -5.35 -3.48
N ASN A 157 -6.10 -4.66 -3.45
CA ASN A 157 -5.73 -3.74 -4.53
C ASN A 157 -5.69 -4.44 -5.89
N ASP A 158 -5.12 -5.65 -5.96
CA ASP A 158 -5.01 -6.40 -7.21
C ASP A 158 -6.40 -6.78 -7.74
N GLY A 159 -7.31 -7.19 -6.87
CA GLY A 159 -8.71 -7.39 -7.22
C GLY A 159 -9.39 -6.10 -7.71
N LEU A 160 -9.26 -4.99 -6.97
CA LEU A 160 -9.85 -3.69 -7.32
C LEU A 160 -9.28 -3.09 -8.62
N ALA A 161 -8.10 -3.51 -9.06
CA ALA A 161 -7.56 -3.11 -10.36
C ALA A 161 -8.42 -3.59 -11.55
N TYR A 162 -9.22 -4.64 -11.37
CA TYR A 162 -10.16 -5.17 -12.36
C TYR A 162 -11.55 -4.56 -12.27
N GLU A 163 -11.85 -3.76 -11.24
CA GLU A 163 -13.14 -3.06 -11.11
C GLU A 163 -13.11 -1.76 -11.94
N PRO A 164 -13.95 -1.66 -13.02
CA PRO A 164 -13.89 -0.50 -13.91
C PRO A 164 -14.15 0.84 -13.21
N GLN A 165 -14.99 0.87 -12.17
CA GLN A 165 -15.28 2.08 -11.41
C GLN A 165 -14.04 2.58 -10.63
N CYS A 166 -13.05 1.71 -10.38
CA CYS A 166 -11.80 2.02 -9.68
C CYS A 166 -10.66 2.43 -10.62
N HIS A 167 -10.83 2.45 -11.95
CA HIS A 167 -9.74 2.77 -12.88
C HIS A 167 -9.16 4.17 -12.71
N GLY A 168 -9.92 5.12 -12.13
CA GLY A 168 -9.43 6.46 -11.80
C GLY A 168 -8.69 6.55 -10.47
N MET A 169 -8.57 5.44 -9.74
CA MET A 169 -7.92 5.39 -8.43
C MET A 169 -6.48 4.92 -8.55
N TYR A 170 -5.59 5.60 -7.82
CA TYR A 170 -4.19 5.22 -7.74
C TYR A 170 -3.97 3.99 -6.84
N HIS A 171 -2.79 3.40 -6.95
CA HIS A 171 -2.40 2.19 -6.23
C HIS A 171 -2.61 2.34 -4.71
N GLY A 172 -1.99 3.33 -4.08
CA GLY A 172 -2.07 3.52 -2.63
C GLY A 172 -3.46 3.86 -2.10
N GLU A 173 -4.35 4.44 -2.95
CA GLU A 173 -5.76 4.63 -2.58
C GLU A 173 -6.49 3.28 -2.46
N LYS A 174 -6.23 2.35 -3.35
CA LYS A 174 -6.80 0.99 -3.29
C LYS A 174 -6.17 0.16 -2.17
N VAL A 175 -4.84 0.27 -1.99
CA VAL A 175 -4.12 -0.40 -0.90
C VAL A 175 -4.63 0.06 0.46
N SER A 176 -4.88 1.36 0.65
CA SER A 176 -5.40 1.88 1.94
C SER A 176 -6.76 1.30 2.32
N PHE A 177 -7.68 1.12 1.36
CA PHE A 177 -8.92 0.39 1.60
C PHE A 177 -8.67 -1.10 1.89
N GLY A 178 -7.68 -1.68 1.21
CA GLY A 178 -7.20 -3.03 1.50
C GLY A 178 -6.69 -3.19 2.94
N VAL A 179 -6.05 -2.16 3.53
CA VAL A 179 -5.68 -2.15 4.96
C VAL A 179 -6.92 -2.24 5.85
N MET A 180 -7.99 -1.47 5.55
CA MET A 180 -9.26 -1.57 6.27
C MET A 180 -9.82 -3.00 6.22
N THR A 181 -9.80 -3.61 5.03
CA THR A 181 -10.26 -4.99 4.82
C THR A 181 -9.42 -5.99 5.61
N GLN A 182 -8.10 -5.84 5.61
CA GLN A 182 -7.19 -6.70 6.37
C GLN A 182 -7.45 -6.60 7.87
N LEU A 183 -7.61 -5.39 8.41
CA LEU A 183 -7.86 -5.19 9.84
C LEU A 183 -9.21 -5.77 10.29
N VAL A 184 -10.22 -5.75 9.43
CA VAL A 184 -11.49 -6.47 9.66
C VAL A 184 -11.25 -7.98 9.79
N LEU A 185 -10.48 -8.58 8.87
CA LEU A 185 -10.16 -10.02 8.90
C LEU A 185 -9.29 -10.40 10.11
N GLU A 186 -8.38 -9.53 10.52
CA GLU A 186 -7.54 -9.78 11.68
C GLU A 186 -8.32 -9.74 13.00
N ASN A 187 -9.43 -9.00 13.05
CA ASN A 187 -10.22 -8.76 14.28
C ASN A 187 -9.31 -8.39 15.45
N GLY A 188 -8.36 -7.48 15.17
CA GLY A 188 -7.26 -7.13 16.06
C GLY A 188 -7.62 -6.04 17.08
N ASP A 189 -6.61 -5.27 17.49
CA ASP A 189 -6.74 -4.20 18.49
C ASP A 189 -7.65 -3.06 17.99
N PRO A 190 -8.77 -2.75 18.69
CA PRO A 190 -9.67 -1.67 18.30
C PRO A 190 -9.00 -0.28 18.35
N GLU A 191 -8.03 -0.05 19.25
CA GLU A 191 -7.35 1.24 19.36
C GLU A 191 -6.43 1.46 18.17
N GLU A 192 -5.71 0.41 17.70
CA GLU A 192 -4.91 0.46 16.48
C GLU A 192 -5.80 0.75 15.27
N PHE A 193 -6.97 0.12 15.17
CA PHE A 193 -7.91 0.38 14.09
C PHE A 193 -8.47 1.82 14.13
N GLU A 194 -8.74 2.37 15.34
CA GLU A 194 -9.13 3.78 15.48
C GLU A 194 -8.02 4.72 14.99
N GLN A 195 -6.75 4.46 15.32
CA GLN A 195 -5.61 5.25 14.83
C GLN A 195 -5.52 5.23 13.30
N VAL A 196 -5.70 4.06 12.67
CA VAL A 196 -5.69 3.92 11.21
C VAL A 196 -6.83 4.72 10.59
N LYS A 197 -8.05 4.62 11.11
CA LYS A 197 -9.21 5.38 10.60
C LYS A 197 -8.99 6.89 10.73
N ALA A 198 -8.47 7.35 11.88
CA ALA A 198 -8.16 8.76 12.10
C ALA A 198 -7.09 9.27 11.12
N PHE A 199 -6.04 8.49 10.89
CA PHE A 199 -5.01 8.78 9.91
C PHE A 199 -5.59 8.90 8.51
N MET A 200 -6.33 7.89 8.04
CA MET A 200 -6.94 7.87 6.71
C MET A 200 -7.90 9.05 6.51
N LYS A 201 -8.76 9.35 7.50
CA LYS A 201 -9.64 10.53 7.45
C LYS A 201 -8.85 11.83 7.33
N SER A 202 -7.78 11.98 8.10
CA SER A 202 -6.96 13.21 8.13
C SER A 202 -6.14 13.44 6.85
N THR A 203 -5.78 12.37 6.15
CA THR A 203 -4.99 12.39 4.91
C THR A 203 -5.85 12.27 3.64
N GLY A 204 -7.17 12.10 3.79
CA GLY A 204 -8.10 11.97 2.68
C GLY A 204 -8.02 10.64 1.94
N LEU A 205 -7.42 9.61 2.56
CA LEU A 205 -7.34 8.27 2.00
C LEU A 205 -8.73 7.59 2.00
N PRO A 206 -9.08 6.83 0.96
CA PRO A 206 -10.36 6.15 0.86
C PRO A 206 -10.57 5.10 1.96
N MET A 207 -11.69 5.21 2.66
CA MET A 207 -12.15 4.28 3.71
C MET A 207 -13.39 3.51 3.27
N THR A 208 -13.97 3.87 2.12
CA THR A 208 -15.21 3.28 1.63
C THR A 208 -15.13 2.93 0.15
N LEU A 209 -15.93 1.96 -0.27
CA LEU A 209 -16.09 1.62 -1.69
C LEU A 209 -16.56 2.82 -2.52
N GLY A 210 -17.42 3.64 -1.94
CA GLY A 210 -17.90 4.88 -2.59
C GLY A 210 -16.78 5.87 -2.87
N GLN A 211 -15.81 6.04 -1.96
CA GLN A 211 -14.64 6.88 -2.16
C GLN A 211 -13.67 6.31 -3.21
N LEU A 212 -13.67 4.99 -3.42
CA LEU A 212 -12.95 4.33 -4.52
C LEU A 212 -13.65 4.44 -5.87
N GLY A 213 -14.80 5.12 -5.94
CA GLY A 213 -15.56 5.31 -7.17
C GLY A 213 -16.69 4.31 -7.38
N ILE A 214 -16.82 3.28 -6.54
CA ILE A 214 -17.90 2.28 -6.60
C ILE A 214 -19.18 2.89 -6.00
N LYS A 215 -19.92 3.61 -6.81
CA LYS A 215 -21.15 4.32 -6.38
C LYS A 215 -22.30 3.37 -6.09
N GLU A 216 -22.41 2.32 -6.89
CA GLU A 216 -23.40 1.26 -6.75
C GLU A 216 -22.67 -0.07 -6.64
N ILE A 217 -22.83 -0.73 -5.50
CA ILE A 217 -22.23 -2.04 -5.27
C ILE A 217 -22.99 -3.08 -6.08
N ASN A 218 -22.35 -3.57 -7.14
CA ASN A 218 -22.81 -4.76 -7.83
C ASN A 218 -22.20 -5.99 -7.14
N PRO A 219 -23.02 -6.88 -6.53
CA PRO A 219 -22.50 -8.03 -5.80
C PRO A 219 -21.65 -8.96 -6.65
N GLU A 220 -22.01 -9.15 -7.93
CA GLU A 220 -21.29 -10.04 -8.84
C GLU A 220 -19.88 -9.50 -9.15
N THR A 221 -19.76 -8.21 -9.49
CA THR A 221 -18.46 -7.60 -9.78
C THR A 221 -17.59 -7.48 -8.54
N LEU A 222 -18.17 -7.13 -7.37
CA LEU A 222 -17.41 -7.08 -6.13
C LEU A 222 -16.96 -8.46 -5.65
N HIS A 223 -17.80 -9.50 -5.88
CA HIS A 223 -17.40 -10.88 -5.61
C HIS A 223 -16.25 -11.32 -6.54
N LYS A 224 -16.26 -10.83 -7.81
CA LYS A 224 -15.15 -11.08 -8.73
C LYS A 224 -13.83 -10.45 -8.25
N VAL A 225 -13.89 -9.24 -7.70
CA VAL A 225 -12.72 -8.61 -7.00
C VAL A 225 -12.21 -9.52 -5.89
N ALA A 226 -13.12 -10.06 -5.07
CA ALA A 226 -12.77 -10.98 -3.98
C ALA A 226 -12.18 -12.31 -4.48
N GLU A 227 -12.70 -12.87 -5.58
CA GLU A 227 -12.15 -14.09 -6.20
C GLU A 227 -10.70 -13.88 -6.65
N ILE A 228 -10.39 -12.71 -7.25
CA ILE A 228 -9.04 -12.37 -7.65
C ILE A 228 -8.17 -12.25 -6.42
N ALA A 229 -8.59 -11.46 -5.42
CA ALA A 229 -7.85 -11.26 -4.18
C ALA A 229 -7.65 -12.55 -3.35
N ALA A 230 -8.54 -13.55 -3.46
CA ALA A 230 -8.42 -14.86 -2.85
C ALA A 230 -7.71 -15.89 -3.74
N GLY A 231 -7.17 -15.47 -4.88
CA GLY A 231 -6.53 -16.34 -5.86
C GLY A 231 -5.42 -17.22 -5.24
N PRO A 232 -5.09 -18.36 -5.87
CA PRO A 232 -4.17 -19.34 -5.27
C PRO A 232 -2.73 -18.85 -5.14
N LYS A 233 -2.37 -17.77 -5.84
CA LYS A 233 -1.04 -17.16 -5.79
C LYS A 233 -1.04 -15.79 -5.14
N GLU A 234 -2.20 -15.34 -4.66
CA GLU A 234 -2.35 -14.02 -4.06
C GLU A 234 -1.79 -13.98 -2.64
N SER A 235 -1.34 -12.79 -2.27
CA SER A 235 -0.73 -12.53 -0.97
C SER A 235 -1.71 -12.63 0.20
N SER A 236 -3.02 -12.60 -0.03
CA SER A 236 -4.03 -12.82 1.01
C SER A 236 -3.84 -14.12 1.79
N LYS A 237 -3.30 -15.16 1.12
CA LYS A 237 -2.95 -16.45 1.74
C LYS A 237 -1.89 -16.30 2.84
N ASN A 238 -1.14 -15.21 2.85
CA ASN A 238 -0.14 -14.93 3.86
C ASN A 238 -0.75 -14.50 5.20
N LEU A 239 -2.00 -13.99 5.20
CA LEU A 239 -2.76 -13.73 6.43
C LEU A 239 -3.55 -14.97 6.87
N ILE A 240 -4.33 -15.55 5.97
CA ILE A 240 -5.17 -16.74 6.23
C ILE A 240 -4.93 -17.72 5.08
N PRO A 241 -4.24 -18.86 5.32
CA PRO A 241 -3.87 -19.79 4.24
C PRO A 241 -5.04 -20.29 3.39
N ASP A 242 -6.18 -20.55 4.03
CA ASP A 242 -7.39 -21.06 3.39
C ASP A 242 -8.47 -20.00 3.16
N ILE A 243 -8.07 -18.72 3.09
CA ILE A 243 -9.01 -17.61 2.86
C ILE A 243 -9.79 -17.84 1.58
N THR A 244 -11.10 -17.60 1.65
CA THR A 244 -12.03 -17.73 0.53
C THR A 244 -12.40 -16.38 -0.07
N ALA A 245 -12.99 -16.40 -1.26
CA ALA A 245 -13.56 -15.19 -1.86
C ALA A 245 -14.67 -14.61 -0.98
N ASP A 246 -15.49 -15.45 -0.36
CA ASP A 246 -16.56 -14.99 0.53
C ASP A 246 -16.01 -14.28 1.77
N ASP A 247 -14.89 -14.74 2.34
CA ASP A 247 -14.25 -14.08 3.48
C ASP A 247 -13.81 -12.65 3.10
N ILE A 248 -13.14 -12.50 1.95
CA ILE A 248 -12.69 -11.18 1.46
C ILE A 248 -13.87 -10.30 1.08
N TYR A 249 -14.87 -10.83 0.39
CA TYR A 249 -16.09 -10.11 0.00
C TYR A 249 -16.80 -9.54 1.23
N ASN A 250 -17.05 -10.38 2.24
CA ASN A 250 -17.70 -9.96 3.47
C ASN A 250 -16.85 -8.95 4.25
N ALA A 251 -15.53 -9.13 4.27
CA ALA A 251 -14.62 -8.19 4.92
C ALA A 251 -14.59 -6.82 4.23
N MET A 252 -14.63 -6.76 2.89
CA MET A 252 -14.74 -5.50 2.13
C MET A 252 -16.04 -4.77 2.43
N LEU A 253 -17.17 -5.49 2.47
CA LEU A 253 -18.46 -4.89 2.84
C LEU A 253 -18.46 -4.35 4.27
N LYS A 254 -17.85 -5.10 5.19
CA LYS A 254 -17.74 -4.65 6.59
C LYS A 254 -16.80 -3.48 6.75
N ALA A 255 -15.69 -3.45 6.01
CA ALA A 255 -14.77 -2.30 5.97
C ALA A 255 -15.47 -1.04 5.44
N ASP A 256 -16.27 -1.17 4.37
CA ASP A 256 -17.08 -0.09 3.82
C ASP A 256 -18.11 0.46 4.82
N GLU A 257 -18.83 -0.44 5.51
CA GLU A 257 -19.77 -0.06 6.58
C GLU A 257 -19.08 0.73 7.69
N ILE A 258 -17.95 0.21 8.22
CA ILE A 258 -17.14 0.87 9.27
C ILE A 258 -16.64 2.23 8.78
N GLY A 259 -16.15 2.31 7.54
CA GLY A 259 -15.69 3.55 6.93
C GLY A 259 -16.80 4.60 6.84
N ARG A 260 -17.99 4.22 6.37
CA ARG A 260 -19.16 5.10 6.28
C ARG A 260 -19.60 5.61 7.65
N GLU A 261 -19.68 4.73 8.64
CA GLU A 261 -20.04 5.10 10.02
C GLU A 261 -19.02 6.08 10.63
N TYR A 262 -17.72 5.85 10.38
CA TYR A 262 -16.65 6.70 10.89
C TYR A 262 -16.65 8.09 10.25
N LEU A 263 -16.91 8.16 8.95
CA LEU A 263 -16.97 9.44 8.22
C LEU A 263 -18.21 10.27 8.56
N ALA A 264 -19.29 9.64 9.03
CA ALA A 264 -20.52 10.30 9.43
C ALA A 264 -20.46 10.96 10.83
N ARG A 265 -19.41 10.65 11.62
CA ARG A 265 -19.10 11.27 12.92
C ARG A 265 -18.34 12.59 12.70
#